data_76c918e8a76035030db751f5d5f3a4b7
#
_entry.id   76c918e8a76035030db751f5d5f3a4b7
#
_cell.length_a   1.000
_cell.length_b   1.000
_cell.length_c   1.000
_cell.angle_alpha   90.00
_cell.angle_beta   90.00
_cell.angle_gamma   90.00
#
_symmetry.space_group_name_H-M   'P 1'
#
loop_
_entity.id
_entity.type
_entity.pdbx_description
1 polymer ?
#
loop_
_entity_poly.entity_id
_entity_poly.type
_entity_poly.pdbx_seq_one_letter_code
_entity_poly.pdbx_strand_id
1 'polypeptide(L)'
;IFSTKPDGKPVLSDKETNIYELDYKEIRSYDVGLRGHSGFPDQNKVASFKPLLSDVIDLISAFRLSFSSKSFGLNIELKSLPFEYNVSQPEPFEFVSLVLKELYLIDSQVNIVLQSFDVNVLQILHSERQAFRYFDVSFLVEPEDDNEIDSNLEKLGFKPDIWSPNFSVLSKTKVDYLHQKGIKVIPWTVNEISDMSQMLNLGCDGIITDYPDRAIAYIKK
;
A
#
# COMPACT_ATOMS: atom_id res chain seq x y z
N ILE A 1 -14.02 -10.93 2.89
CA ILE A 1 -13.99 -10.49 4.30
C ILE A 1 -13.57 -11.68 5.15
N PHE A 2 -12.48 -11.53 5.91
CA PHE A 2 -11.86 -12.64 6.64
C PHE A 2 -11.79 -12.38 8.15
N SER A 3 -12.53 -11.38 8.64
CA SER A 3 -12.60 -11.03 10.05
C SER A 3 -13.63 -11.86 10.79
N THR A 4 -13.39 -12.08 12.09
CA THR A 4 -14.30 -12.74 13.02
C THR A 4 -14.69 -11.73 14.11
N LYS A 5 -15.98 -11.65 14.41
CA LYS A 5 -16.56 -10.78 15.44
C LYS A 5 -16.17 -11.26 16.85
N PRO A 6 -16.26 -10.40 17.88
CA PRO A 6 -15.96 -10.80 19.26
C PRO A 6 -16.78 -11.98 19.79
N ASP A 7 -17.99 -12.21 19.24
CA ASP A 7 -18.86 -13.34 19.59
C ASP A 7 -18.48 -14.64 18.85
N GLY A 8 -17.41 -14.65 18.08
CA GLY A 8 -16.91 -15.80 17.30
C GLY A 8 -17.58 -15.97 15.94
N LYS A 9 -18.55 -15.14 15.56
CA LYS A 9 -19.22 -15.22 14.26
C LYS A 9 -18.38 -14.54 13.16
N PRO A 10 -18.43 -15.04 11.92
CA PRO A 10 -17.76 -14.38 10.82
C PRO A 10 -18.42 -13.05 10.46
N VAL A 11 -17.63 -12.08 10.04
CA VAL A 11 -18.12 -10.93 9.27
C VAL A 11 -18.40 -11.43 7.86
N LEU A 12 -19.61 -11.26 7.35
CA LEU A 12 -20.05 -11.81 6.07
C LEU A 12 -20.09 -10.76 4.95
N SER A 13 -20.23 -9.50 5.29
CA SER A 13 -20.21 -8.40 4.33
C SER A 13 -19.51 -7.17 4.91
N ASP A 14 -19.01 -6.30 4.02
CA ASP A 14 -18.44 -4.99 4.33
C ASP A 14 -19.46 -4.03 4.97
N LYS A 15 -20.75 -4.24 4.69
CA LYS A 15 -21.85 -3.45 5.26
C LYS A 15 -22.16 -3.77 6.72
N GLU A 16 -21.65 -4.89 7.25
CA GLU A 16 -21.92 -5.28 8.64
C GLU A 16 -21.08 -4.51 9.66
N THR A 17 -19.96 -3.97 9.24
CA THR A 17 -19.00 -3.35 10.15
C THR A 17 -18.23 -2.25 9.44
N ASN A 18 -18.54 -1.02 9.76
CA ASN A 18 -17.82 0.15 9.28
C ASN A 18 -16.76 0.56 10.32
N ILE A 19 -15.48 0.33 10.05
CA ILE A 19 -14.40 0.69 10.99
C ILE A 19 -14.27 2.19 11.23
N TYR A 20 -14.80 3.02 10.34
CA TYR A 20 -14.82 4.47 10.48
C TYR A 20 -15.80 4.94 11.59
N GLU A 21 -16.80 4.14 11.89
CA GLU A 21 -17.80 4.42 12.92
C GLU A 21 -17.48 3.78 14.29
N LEU A 22 -16.49 2.88 14.33
CA LEU A 22 -16.12 2.15 15.54
C LEU A 22 -14.96 2.82 16.27
N ASP A 23 -14.95 2.75 17.59
CA ASP A 23 -13.76 3.07 18.36
C ASP A 23 -12.68 1.97 18.24
N TYR A 24 -11.43 2.32 18.53
CA TYR A 24 -10.31 1.38 18.35
C TYR A 24 -10.42 0.14 19.26
N LYS A 25 -11.01 0.26 20.43
CA LYS A 25 -11.19 -0.87 21.35
C LYS A 25 -12.13 -1.91 20.73
N GLU A 26 -13.16 -1.46 20.03
CA GLU A 26 -14.05 -2.34 19.28
C GLU A 26 -13.34 -2.96 18.09
N ILE A 27 -12.65 -2.18 17.26
CA ILE A 27 -11.89 -2.66 16.10
C ILE A 27 -10.88 -3.74 16.51
N ARG A 28 -10.16 -3.53 17.61
CA ARG A 28 -9.15 -4.46 18.13
C ARG A 28 -9.75 -5.79 18.62
N SER A 29 -11.02 -5.82 18.95
CA SER A 29 -11.71 -7.04 19.41
C SER A 29 -12.04 -8.03 18.28
N TYR A 30 -11.91 -7.61 17.01
CA TYR A 30 -12.12 -8.48 15.85
C TYR A 30 -10.84 -9.27 15.54
N ASP A 31 -10.98 -10.60 15.42
CA ASP A 31 -9.88 -11.43 14.92
C ASP A 31 -9.79 -11.35 13.40
N VAL A 32 -8.58 -11.19 12.87
CA VAL A 32 -8.30 -11.08 11.43
C VAL A 32 -7.33 -12.16 10.91
N GLY A 33 -7.00 -13.16 11.73
CA GLY A 33 -5.98 -14.14 11.38
C GLY A 33 -6.40 -15.61 11.50
N LEU A 34 -7.31 -15.97 12.40
CA LEU A 34 -7.69 -17.37 12.65
C LEU A 34 -8.57 -17.96 11.55
N ARG A 35 -9.38 -17.15 10.87
CA ARG A 35 -10.30 -17.65 9.84
C ARG A 35 -9.58 -18.17 8.61
N GLY A 36 -8.42 -17.60 8.28
CA GLY A 36 -7.69 -17.90 7.06
C GLY A 36 -8.35 -17.33 5.81
N HIS A 37 -7.66 -17.45 4.69
CA HIS A 37 -8.07 -16.90 3.40
C HIS A 37 -7.94 -17.98 2.32
N SER A 38 -8.99 -18.23 1.52
CA SER A 38 -8.99 -19.27 0.48
C SER A 38 -7.93 -19.04 -0.62
N GLY A 39 -7.57 -17.78 -0.89
CA GLY A 39 -6.48 -17.43 -1.81
C GLY A 39 -5.08 -17.69 -1.27
N PHE A 40 -4.94 -17.97 0.05
CA PHE A 40 -3.67 -18.24 0.74
C PHE A 40 -3.77 -19.50 1.59
N PRO A 41 -3.92 -20.69 0.96
CA PRO A 41 -4.20 -21.94 1.68
C PRO A 41 -3.06 -22.36 2.62
N ASP A 42 -1.83 -21.97 2.32
CA ASP A 42 -0.63 -22.31 3.10
C ASP A 42 -0.36 -21.31 4.23
N GLN A 43 -1.18 -20.27 4.39
CA GLN A 43 -1.00 -19.26 5.44
C GLN A 43 -1.24 -19.87 6.83
N ASN A 44 -0.30 -19.70 7.74
CA ASN A 44 -0.48 -20.06 9.14
C ASN A 44 -1.58 -19.21 9.79
N LYS A 45 -2.56 -19.89 10.38
CA LYS A 45 -3.68 -19.22 11.08
C LYS A 45 -3.23 -18.84 12.48
N VAL A 46 -3.07 -17.54 12.70
CA VAL A 46 -2.64 -16.98 13.99
C VAL A 46 -3.64 -15.90 14.40
N ALA A 47 -4.08 -15.93 15.67
CA ALA A 47 -4.93 -14.88 16.21
C ALA A 47 -4.27 -13.51 16.02
N SER A 48 -4.98 -12.59 15.39
CA SER A 48 -4.44 -11.28 15.03
C SER A 48 -5.52 -10.21 15.08
N PHE A 49 -5.13 -8.98 15.29
CA PHE A 49 -6.01 -7.82 15.27
C PHE A 49 -5.48 -6.75 14.31
N LYS A 50 -6.31 -5.77 13.97
CA LYS A 50 -5.89 -4.60 13.19
C LYS A 50 -5.11 -3.64 14.09
N PRO A 51 -3.80 -3.43 13.89
CA PRO A 51 -3.02 -2.49 14.70
C PRO A 51 -3.32 -1.05 14.32
N LEU A 52 -3.00 -0.10 15.21
CA LEU A 52 -2.87 1.30 14.84
C LEU A 52 -1.60 1.51 13.99
N LEU A 53 -1.61 2.54 13.16
CA LEU A 53 -0.40 2.93 12.41
C LEU A 53 0.75 3.28 13.36
N SER A 54 0.45 3.96 14.48
CA SER A 54 1.43 4.23 15.55
C SER A 54 2.07 2.97 16.12
N ASP A 55 1.29 1.91 16.39
CA ASP A 55 1.82 0.63 16.90
C ASP A 55 2.81 -0.01 15.90
N VAL A 56 2.50 0.10 14.59
CA VAL A 56 3.37 -0.40 13.52
C VAL A 56 4.67 0.41 13.45
N ILE A 57 4.57 1.73 13.58
CA ILE A 57 5.73 2.65 13.58
C ILE A 57 6.66 2.36 14.75
N ASP A 58 6.11 2.16 15.95
CA ASP A 58 6.88 1.82 17.16
C ASP A 58 7.59 0.48 17.01
N LEU A 59 6.90 -0.53 16.48
CA LEU A 59 7.48 -1.84 16.21
C LEU A 59 8.65 -1.76 15.22
N ILE A 60 8.48 -1.00 14.13
CA ILE A 60 9.51 -0.81 13.11
C ILE A 60 10.71 -0.06 13.67
N SER A 61 10.49 0.95 14.49
CA SER A 61 11.53 1.70 15.16
C SER A 61 12.35 0.80 16.10
N ALA A 62 11.69 -0.04 16.88
CA ALA A 62 12.34 -1.01 17.75
C ALA A 62 13.13 -2.07 16.95
N PHE A 63 12.54 -2.59 15.86
CA PHE A 63 13.19 -3.55 14.98
C PHE A 63 14.45 -2.97 14.35
N ARG A 64 14.43 -1.73 13.93
CA ARG A 64 15.56 -1.05 13.32
C ARG A 64 16.73 -0.90 14.28
N LEU A 65 16.49 -0.57 15.54
CA LEU A 65 17.53 -0.51 16.58
C LEU A 65 18.21 -1.87 16.78
N SER A 66 17.48 -2.97 16.59
CA SER A 66 17.99 -4.33 16.74
C SER A 66 18.76 -4.85 15.53
N PHE A 67 18.51 -4.32 14.33
CA PHE A 67 19.05 -4.79 13.04
C PHE A 67 19.68 -3.65 12.22
N SER A 68 20.58 -2.90 12.81
CA SER A 68 21.20 -1.67 12.28
C SER A 68 21.85 -1.76 10.88
N SER A 69 21.97 -2.95 10.29
CA SER A 69 22.64 -3.16 9.01
C SER A 69 21.69 -3.32 7.81
N LYS A 70 20.37 -3.35 7.99
CA LYS A 70 19.42 -3.56 6.89
C LYS A 70 18.66 -2.29 6.57
N SER A 71 18.78 -1.81 5.33
CA SER A 71 17.92 -0.78 4.80
C SER A 71 16.54 -1.37 4.55
N PHE A 72 15.49 -0.74 5.07
CA PHE A 72 14.09 -1.03 4.75
C PHE A 72 13.31 0.29 4.71
N GLY A 73 12.14 0.25 4.09
CA GLY A 73 11.22 1.36 4.01
C GLY A 73 9.80 0.92 4.31
N LEU A 74 8.89 1.88 4.34
CA LEU A 74 7.45 1.69 4.45
C LEU A 74 6.79 2.06 3.14
N ASN A 75 5.98 1.16 2.59
CA ASN A 75 5.04 1.47 1.53
C ASN A 75 3.62 1.41 2.13
N ILE A 76 3.00 2.56 2.32
CA ILE A 76 1.72 2.70 3.02
C ILE A 76 0.66 3.08 2.00
N GLU A 77 -0.37 2.26 1.89
CA GLU A 77 -1.53 2.53 1.05
C GLU A 77 -2.62 3.27 1.84
N LEU A 78 -3.03 4.44 1.34
CA LEU A 78 -4.23 5.12 1.77
C LEU A 78 -5.39 4.61 0.91
N LYS A 79 -6.14 3.63 1.44
CA LYS A 79 -7.32 3.08 0.77
C LYS A 79 -8.45 4.09 0.85
N SER A 80 -8.74 4.71 -0.27
CA SER A 80 -9.72 5.78 -0.40
C SER A 80 -10.51 5.63 -1.69
N LEU A 81 -11.82 5.84 -1.58
CA LEU A 81 -12.77 5.81 -2.71
C LEU A 81 -13.58 7.11 -2.68
N PRO A 82 -13.62 7.91 -3.75
CA PRO A 82 -14.27 9.21 -3.75
C PRO A 82 -15.76 9.21 -3.32
N PHE A 83 -16.49 8.12 -3.60
CA PHE A 83 -17.90 7.98 -3.23
C PHE A 83 -18.12 7.52 -1.77
N GLU A 84 -17.05 7.24 -1.01
CA GLU A 84 -17.08 6.78 0.38
C GLU A 84 -16.64 7.86 1.38
N TYR A 85 -16.34 9.09 0.92
CA TYR A 85 -15.97 10.19 1.81
C TYR A 85 -17.07 10.50 2.82
N ASN A 86 -16.70 10.59 4.10
CA ASN A 86 -17.61 10.77 5.23
C ASN A 86 -18.64 9.63 5.42
N VAL A 87 -18.46 8.50 4.73
CA VAL A 87 -19.29 7.30 4.87
C VAL A 87 -18.50 6.17 5.53
N SER A 88 -17.39 5.76 4.94
CA SER A 88 -16.50 4.72 5.47
C SER A 88 -15.06 5.19 5.67
N GLN A 89 -14.78 6.44 5.37
CA GLN A 89 -13.46 7.07 5.45
C GLN A 89 -13.62 8.59 5.57
N PRO A 90 -12.58 9.33 6.06
CA PRO A 90 -12.60 10.80 6.08
C PRO A 90 -12.52 11.40 4.68
N GLU A 91 -12.73 12.73 4.58
CA GLU A 91 -12.33 13.52 3.41
C GLU A 91 -10.81 13.40 3.18
N PRO A 92 -10.33 13.51 1.91
CA PRO A 92 -8.93 13.32 1.57
C PRO A 92 -7.95 14.15 2.39
N PHE A 93 -8.25 15.43 2.64
CA PHE A 93 -7.37 16.29 3.44
C PHE A 93 -7.24 15.81 4.89
N GLU A 94 -8.35 15.44 5.51
CA GLU A 94 -8.33 14.91 6.88
C GLU A 94 -7.60 13.57 6.93
N PHE A 95 -7.86 12.67 5.98
CA PHE A 95 -7.21 11.36 5.92
C PHE A 95 -5.69 11.50 5.80
N VAL A 96 -5.23 12.30 4.85
CA VAL A 96 -3.78 12.59 4.66
C VAL A 96 -3.19 13.22 5.92
N SER A 97 -3.86 14.20 6.52
CA SER A 97 -3.39 14.87 7.73
C SER A 97 -3.21 13.92 8.91
N LEU A 98 -4.13 12.98 9.10
CA LEU A 98 -4.04 11.94 10.13
C LEU A 98 -2.84 11.02 9.89
N VAL A 99 -2.64 10.56 8.65
CA VAL A 99 -1.50 9.69 8.30
C VAL A 99 -0.17 10.45 8.48
N LEU A 100 -0.05 11.66 7.96
CA LEU A 100 1.18 12.46 8.08
C LEU A 100 1.53 12.78 9.54
N LYS A 101 0.53 13.01 10.39
CA LYS A 101 0.73 13.22 11.82
C LYS A 101 1.41 12.02 12.49
N GLU A 102 0.96 10.80 12.18
CA GLU A 102 1.59 9.58 12.73
C GLU A 102 3.01 9.41 12.17
N LEU A 103 3.23 9.70 10.90
CA LEU A 103 4.53 9.57 10.25
C LEU A 103 5.56 10.62 10.71
N TYR A 104 5.14 11.69 11.36
CA TYR A 104 6.03 12.76 11.83
C TYR A 104 7.11 12.24 12.81
N LEU A 105 6.79 11.23 13.58
CA LEU A 105 7.68 10.65 14.60
C LEU A 105 8.62 9.58 14.06
N ILE A 106 8.48 9.16 12.80
CA ILE A 106 9.37 8.16 12.22
C ILE A 106 10.78 8.72 12.03
N ASP A 107 11.79 7.90 12.30
CA ASP A 107 13.19 8.20 12.03
C ASP A 107 13.39 8.64 10.56
N SER A 108 14.11 9.74 10.38
CA SER A 108 14.38 10.36 9.07
C SER A 108 15.10 9.44 8.07
N GLN A 109 15.69 8.36 8.50
CA GLN A 109 16.40 7.40 7.64
C GLN A 109 15.49 6.27 7.11
N VAL A 110 14.23 6.17 7.53
CA VAL A 110 13.26 5.22 6.96
C VAL A 110 12.69 5.82 5.68
N ASN A 111 12.87 5.15 4.54
CA ASN A 111 12.23 5.55 3.30
C ASN A 111 10.73 5.31 3.40
N ILE A 112 9.94 6.29 2.98
CA ILE A 112 8.48 6.21 2.98
C ILE A 112 7.97 6.37 1.56
N VAL A 113 7.09 5.48 1.17
CA VAL A 113 6.25 5.59 -0.01
C VAL A 113 4.80 5.67 0.47
N LEU A 114 4.05 6.66 0.00
CA LEU A 114 2.61 6.78 0.22
C LEU A 114 1.90 6.54 -1.10
N GLN A 115 1.01 5.55 -1.14
CA GLN A 115 0.33 5.15 -2.35
C GLN A 115 -1.19 5.18 -2.21
N SER A 116 -1.88 5.46 -3.30
CA SER A 116 -3.35 5.39 -3.38
C SER A 116 -3.81 5.23 -4.82
N PHE A 117 -5.02 4.71 -5.01
CA PHE A 117 -5.79 4.80 -6.26
C PHE A 117 -6.50 6.14 -6.40
N ASP A 118 -6.76 6.82 -5.28
CA ASP A 118 -7.52 8.06 -5.24
C ASP A 118 -6.65 9.27 -5.61
N VAL A 119 -6.94 9.86 -6.76
CA VAL A 119 -6.24 11.05 -7.27
C VAL A 119 -6.32 12.22 -6.29
N ASN A 120 -7.45 12.42 -5.59
CA ASN A 120 -7.59 13.53 -4.64
C ASN A 120 -6.65 13.37 -3.44
N VAL A 121 -6.50 12.14 -2.94
CA VAL A 121 -5.52 11.82 -1.88
C VAL A 121 -4.10 12.09 -2.36
N LEU A 122 -3.75 11.66 -3.58
CA LEU A 122 -2.40 11.86 -4.14
C LEU A 122 -2.09 13.34 -4.39
N GLN A 123 -3.06 14.14 -4.81
CA GLN A 123 -2.88 15.60 -5.00
C GLN A 123 -2.60 16.29 -3.67
N ILE A 124 -3.28 15.90 -2.58
CA ILE A 124 -3.01 16.45 -1.25
C ILE A 124 -1.66 15.99 -0.73
N LEU A 125 -1.31 14.71 -0.86
CA LEU A 125 0.02 14.20 -0.53
C LEU A 125 1.12 14.99 -1.25
N HIS A 126 0.94 15.27 -2.53
CA HIS A 126 1.88 16.05 -3.31
C HIS A 126 2.01 17.50 -2.80
N SER A 127 0.91 18.16 -2.44
CA SER A 127 0.92 19.52 -1.92
C SER A 127 1.58 19.62 -0.54
N GLU A 128 1.34 18.66 0.35
CA GLU A 128 1.88 18.61 1.71
C GLU A 128 3.36 18.21 1.77
N ARG A 129 3.90 17.68 0.71
CA ARG A 129 5.25 17.12 0.60
C ARG A 129 6.36 18.13 0.92
N GLN A 130 6.16 19.42 0.63
CA GLN A 130 7.16 20.47 0.89
C GLN A 130 7.17 20.90 2.36
N ALA A 131 6.02 20.81 3.04
CA ALA A 131 5.87 21.21 4.44
C ALA A 131 6.25 20.07 5.40
N PHE A 132 6.20 18.83 4.91
CA PHE A 132 6.49 17.63 5.66
C PHE A 132 7.83 17.03 5.24
N ARG A 133 8.26 16.01 5.98
CA ARG A 133 9.34 15.12 5.60
C ARG A 133 9.13 14.59 4.18
N TYR A 134 10.22 14.43 3.42
CA TYR A 134 10.19 13.83 2.09
C TYR A 134 9.70 12.37 2.14
N PHE A 135 8.77 12.05 1.26
CA PHE A 135 8.29 10.71 0.95
C PHE A 135 8.05 10.61 -0.56
N ASP A 136 8.15 9.41 -1.12
CA ASP A 136 7.77 9.16 -2.50
C ASP A 136 6.24 9.01 -2.60
N VAL A 137 5.65 9.56 -3.65
CA VAL A 137 4.22 9.40 -3.97
C VAL A 137 4.09 8.36 -5.07
N SER A 138 3.30 7.31 -4.80
CA SER A 138 3.04 6.22 -5.73
C SER A 138 1.58 6.23 -6.17
N PHE A 139 1.36 6.25 -7.49
CA PHE A 139 0.03 6.16 -8.08
C PHE A 139 -0.29 4.71 -8.41
N LEU A 140 -1.25 4.14 -7.69
CA LEU A 140 -1.84 2.83 -7.98
C LEU A 140 -2.82 2.95 -9.13
N VAL A 141 -2.67 2.10 -10.15
CA VAL A 141 -3.48 2.17 -11.37
C VAL A 141 -4.12 0.83 -11.66
N GLU A 142 -5.44 0.85 -11.81
CA GLU A 142 -6.22 -0.34 -12.21
C GLU A 142 -5.97 -0.69 -13.69
N PRO A 143 -6.18 -1.96 -14.09
CA PRO A 143 -5.95 -2.40 -15.47
C PRO A 143 -6.72 -1.59 -16.52
N GLU A 144 -7.92 -1.16 -16.19
CA GLU A 144 -8.80 -0.40 -17.08
C GLU A 144 -8.25 0.99 -17.36
N ASP A 145 -7.55 1.58 -16.40
CA ASP A 145 -7.01 2.94 -16.48
C ASP A 145 -5.58 2.98 -17.07
N ASP A 146 -4.84 1.88 -17.09
CA ASP A 146 -3.42 1.85 -17.47
C ASP A 146 -3.13 2.14 -18.95
N ASN A 147 -4.13 2.07 -19.82
CA ASN A 147 -3.93 2.34 -21.24
C ASN A 147 -3.77 3.83 -21.58
N GLU A 148 -4.07 4.71 -20.64
CA GLU A 148 -4.09 6.18 -20.83
C GLU A 148 -3.11 6.89 -19.88
N ILE A 149 -1.82 6.50 -19.90
CA ILE A 149 -0.79 7.04 -18.99
C ILE A 149 -0.79 8.58 -18.97
N ASP A 150 -0.78 9.24 -20.14
CA ASP A 150 -0.72 10.70 -20.20
C ASP A 150 -2.02 11.35 -19.68
N SER A 151 -3.19 10.80 -19.99
CA SER A 151 -4.47 11.27 -19.46
C SER A 151 -4.50 11.14 -17.91
N ASN A 152 -3.99 10.06 -17.38
CA ASN A 152 -3.90 9.87 -15.93
C ASN A 152 -2.90 10.83 -15.27
N LEU A 153 -1.78 11.12 -15.90
CA LEU A 153 -0.84 12.14 -15.44
C LEU A 153 -1.43 13.54 -15.48
N GLU A 154 -2.24 13.85 -16.51
CA GLU A 154 -3.00 15.12 -16.60
C GLU A 154 -4.02 15.24 -15.47
N LYS A 155 -4.83 14.18 -15.21
CA LYS A 155 -5.79 14.14 -14.10
C LYS A 155 -5.10 14.31 -12.74
N LEU A 156 -3.93 13.68 -12.56
CA LEU A 156 -3.14 13.79 -11.34
C LEU A 156 -2.60 15.21 -11.13
N GLY A 157 -2.25 15.92 -12.22
CA GLY A 157 -1.77 17.31 -12.19
C GLY A 157 -0.32 17.46 -11.75
N PHE A 158 0.39 16.38 -11.48
CA PHE A 158 1.82 16.35 -11.15
C PHE A 158 2.46 15.03 -11.60
N LYS A 159 3.77 14.97 -11.59
CA LYS A 159 4.54 13.76 -11.87
C LYS A 159 4.72 12.96 -10.58
N PRO A 160 4.17 11.74 -10.44
CA PRO A 160 4.43 10.88 -9.30
C PRO A 160 5.86 10.34 -9.35
N ASP A 161 6.39 9.90 -8.20
CA ASP A 161 7.70 9.25 -8.16
C ASP A 161 7.62 7.80 -8.66
N ILE A 162 6.47 7.16 -8.43
CA ILE A 162 6.24 5.76 -8.74
C ILE A 162 4.89 5.62 -9.44
N TRP A 163 4.89 4.83 -10.50
CA TRP A 163 3.69 4.29 -11.16
C TRP A 163 3.55 2.83 -10.76
N SER A 164 2.45 2.49 -10.11
CA SER A 164 2.18 1.13 -9.59
C SER A 164 0.94 0.53 -10.26
N PRO A 165 1.08 -0.07 -11.45
CA PRO A 165 -0.04 -0.68 -12.16
C PRO A 165 -0.23 -2.14 -11.77
N ASN A 166 -1.37 -2.72 -12.15
CA ASN A 166 -1.49 -4.16 -12.19
C ASN A 166 -0.43 -4.75 -13.17
N PHE A 167 0.28 -5.79 -12.75
CA PHE A 167 1.39 -6.36 -13.52
C PHE A 167 0.99 -6.90 -14.88
N SER A 168 -0.27 -7.36 -15.03
CA SER A 168 -0.76 -8.01 -16.27
C SER A 168 -0.85 -7.07 -17.48
N VAL A 169 -0.89 -5.75 -17.26
CA VAL A 169 -1.02 -4.74 -18.32
C VAL A 169 0.33 -4.16 -18.76
N LEU A 170 1.44 -4.56 -18.10
CA LEU A 170 2.76 -4.03 -18.40
C LEU A 170 3.39 -4.63 -19.66
N SER A 171 4.10 -3.77 -20.37
CA SER A 171 4.99 -4.13 -21.48
C SER A 171 6.30 -3.37 -21.38
N LYS A 172 7.34 -3.85 -22.06
CA LYS A 172 8.62 -3.15 -22.13
C LYS A 172 8.49 -1.71 -22.59
N THR A 173 7.64 -1.47 -23.58
CA THR A 173 7.38 -0.12 -24.12
C THR A 173 6.78 0.81 -23.06
N LYS A 174 5.84 0.33 -22.25
CA LYS A 174 5.24 1.12 -21.17
C LYS A 174 6.26 1.44 -20.07
N VAL A 175 7.06 0.46 -19.66
CA VAL A 175 8.11 0.65 -18.66
C VAL A 175 9.14 1.69 -19.15
N ASP A 176 9.62 1.54 -20.38
CA ASP A 176 10.59 2.48 -20.98
C ASP A 176 10.00 3.91 -21.09
N TYR A 177 8.72 4.02 -21.44
CA TYR A 177 8.03 5.30 -21.52
C TYR A 177 7.93 6.01 -20.16
N LEU A 178 7.58 5.28 -19.11
CA LEU A 178 7.54 5.82 -17.75
C LEU A 178 8.94 6.21 -17.25
N HIS A 179 9.94 5.39 -17.53
CA HIS A 179 11.34 5.70 -17.23
C HIS A 179 11.85 6.95 -17.96
N GLN A 180 11.47 7.17 -19.23
CA GLN A 180 11.80 8.40 -19.97
C GLN A 180 11.21 9.65 -19.30
N LYS A 181 10.06 9.51 -18.63
CA LYS A 181 9.47 10.57 -17.81
C LYS A 181 10.11 10.70 -16.42
N GLY A 182 11.05 9.82 -16.07
CA GLY A 182 11.67 9.76 -14.74
C GLY A 182 10.73 9.26 -13.65
N ILE A 183 9.84 8.35 -13.98
CA ILE A 183 8.88 7.69 -13.09
C ILE A 183 9.31 6.24 -12.91
N LYS A 184 9.47 5.79 -11.66
CA LYS A 184 9.72 4.38 -11.34
C LYS A 184 8.48 3.53 -11.57
N VAL A 185 8.67 2.24 -11.90
CA VAL A 185 7.57 1.30 -12.13
C VAL A 185 7.64 0.15 -11.13
N ILE A 186 6.62 0.05 -10.25
CA ILE A 186 6.53 -0.98 -9.21
C ILE A 186 5.15 -1.62 -9.28
N PRO A 187 4.97 -2.70 -10.07
CA PRO A 187 3.66 -3.33 -10.27
C PRO A 187 3.18 -4.18 -9.09
N TRP A 188 1.87 -4.39 -9.02
CA TRP A 188 1.13 -5.22 -8.06
C TRP A 188 0.18 -6.20 -8.78
N THR A 189 -0.28 -7.29 -8.21
CA THR A 189 0.35 -8.07 -7.14
C THR A 189 1.06 -9.25 -7.78
N VAL A 190 2.37 -9.30 -7.70
CA VAL A 190 3.22 -10.24 -8.43
C VAL A 190 3.57 -11.42 -7.50
N ASN A 191 2.86 -12.53 -7.59
CA ASN A 191 2.95 -13.64 -6.65
C ASN A 191 3.70 -14.87 -7.17
N GLU A 192 3.68 -15.10 -8.49
CA GLU A 192 4.33 -16.26 -9.08
C GLU A 192 5.76 -15.91 -9.52
N ILE A 193 6.67 -16.89 -9.40
CA ILE A 193 8.09 -16.71 -9.77
C ILE A 193 8.26 -16.38 -11.27
N SER A 194 7.41 -16.94 -12.12
CA SER A 194 7.39 -16.61 -13.55
C SER A 194 7.10 -15.13 -13.79
N ASP A 195 6.12 -14.60 -13.07
CA ASP A 195 5.71 -13.19 -13.20
C ASP A 195 6.75 -12.26 -12.58
N MET A 196 7.36 -12.63 -11.44
CA MET A 196 8.50 -11.92 -10.86
C MET A 196 9.66 -11.82 -11.87
N SER A 197 9.99 -12.94 -12.54
CA SER A 197 11.00 -12.97 -13.60
C SER A 197 10.64 -12.07 -14.77
N GLN A 198 9.37 -12.09 -15.18
CA GLN A 198 8.89 -11.25 -16.28
C GLN A 198 9.02 -9.76 -15.92
N MET A 199 8.60 -9.33 -14.73
CA MET A 199 8.71 -7.93 -14.31
C MET A 199 10.15 -7.45 -14.26
N LEU A 200 11.08 -8.26 -13.77
CA LEU A 200 12.51 -7.94 -13.78
C LEU A 200 13.04 -7.80 -15.23
N ASN A 201 12.64 -8.70 -16.14
CA ASN A 201 13.04 -8.64 -17.55
C ASN A 201 12.47 -7.41 -18.29
N LEU A 202 11.29 -6.93 -17.90
CA LEU A 202 10.71 -5.68 -18.39
C LEU A 202 11.48 -4.46 -17.87
N GLY A 203 12.29 -4.61 -16.80
CA GLY A 203 13.06 -3.54 -16.18
C GLY A 203 12.29 -2.76 -15.12
N CYS A 204 11.29 -3.38 -14.48
CA CYS A 204 10.59 -2.76 -13.34
C CYS A 204 11.57 -2.51 -12.19
N ASP A 205 11.34 -1.41 -11.44
CA ASP A 205 12.20 -0.97 -10.31
C ASP A 205 11.96 -1.75 -9.03
N GLY A 206 10.87 -2.49 -8.96
CA GLY A 206 10.47 -3.34 -7.86
C GLY A 206 9.18 -4.08 -8.16
N ILE A 207 8.67 -4.81 -7.19
CA ILE A 207 7.37 -5.49 -7.25
C ILE A 207 6.65 -5.40 -5.90
N ILE A 208 5.32 -5.42 -5.92
CA ILE A 208 4.47 -5.63 -4.74
C ILE A 208 3.99 -7.08 -4.79
N THR A 209 4.22 -7.83 -3.71
CA THR A 209 3.90 -9.26 -3.62
C THR A 209 3.37 -9.65 -2.24
N ASP A 210 2.47 -10.62 -2.19
CA ASP A 210 2.02 -11.27 -0.96
C ASP A 210 3.03 -12.33 -0.45
N TYR A 211 4.03 -12.70 -1.28
CA TYR A 211 5.03 -13.73 -0.98
C TYR A 211 6.46 -13.16 -0.97
N PRO A 212 6.81 -12.30 0.01
CA PRO A 212 8.13 -11.66 0.07
C PRO A 212 9.28 -12.67 0.24
N ASP A 213 9.03 -13.81 0.86
CA ASP A 213 9.97 -14.93 0.98
C ASP A 213 10.36 -15.52 -0.38
N ARG A 214 9.37 -15.73 -1.29
CA ARG A 214 9.61 -16.18 -2.66
C ARG A 214 10.42 -15.16 -3.45
N ALA A 215 10.04 -13.88 -3.36
CA ALA A 215 10.74 -12.78 -4.04
C ALA A 215 12.21 -12.69 -3.59
N ILE A 216 12.47 -12.70 -2.27
CA ILE A 216 13.82 -12.65 -1.71
C ILE A 216 14.66 -13.87 -2.13
N ALA A 217 14.07 -15.05 -2.12
CA ALA A 217 14.77 -16.27 -2.54
C ALA A 217 15.10 -16.26 -4.04
N TYR A 218 14.27 -15.63 -4.87
CA TYR A 218 14.50 -15.48 -6.30
C TYR A 218 15.61 -14.48 -6.62
N ILE A 219 15.59 -13.30 -5.98
CA ILE A 219 16.56 -12.21 -6.23
C ILE A 219 17.98 -12.58 -5.75
N LYS A 220 18.12 -13.45 -4.75
CA LYS A 220 19.42 -13.88 -4.21
C LYS A 220 20.14 -14.96 -5.04
N LYS A 221 19.50 -15.48 -6.08
CA LYS A 221 20.13 -16.44 -7.01
C LYS A 221 20.91 -15.74 -8.11
#